data_10c24c6bf22b01da6080dd0d05220bab
#
_entry.id   10c24c6bf22b01da6080dd0d05220bab
#
_cell.length_a   1.000
_cell.length_b   1.000
_cell.length_c   1.000
_cell.angle_alpha   90.00
_cell.angle_beta   90.00
_cell.angle_gamma   90.00
#
_symmetry.space_group_name_H-M   'P 1'
#
loop_
_entity.id
_entity.type
_entity.pdbx_description
1 polymer ?
#
loop_
_entity_poly.entity_id
_entity_poly.type
_entity_poly.pdbx_seq_one_letter_code
_entity_poly.pdbx_strand_id
1 'polypeptide(L)'
;MTMMMAVTFTRAGRLYYLDAGDVTAKVGDLVLFPTSTSPEVAQVVWGPEWVSDDVGGLPVCAGRATQEDERRDEANKKKRAEIQVAAQKLIRASKLPMKVSGVDWSDVGHESGRATATVYFTAPTRVDFRQLVRDLAQTIDAKVVLTQLSPRDDARVQGGIGSCGRDTCCSTFLVDFEPVTVRMARDQDLPANPMKISGACGRLMCCLKYEHPIYDEFRATTPAVGERVETPEGDGKVIAHDVPRDQVVVRLEAGGKATVCDRASVCSSRKAYDSR
;
A
#
# COMPACT_ATOMS: atom_id res chain seq x y z
N MET A 1 24.76 7.42 -7.59
CA MET A 1 24.81 7.31 -6.11
C MET A 1 24.00 8.47 -5.55
N THR A 2 22.93 8.17 -4.79
CA THR A 2 22.01 9.18 -4.30
C THR A 2 21.97 9.12 -2.77
N MET A 3 21.94 10.27 -2.12
CA MET A 3 21.76 10.36 -0.68
C MET A 3 20.28 10.28 -0.36
N MET A 4 19.76 9.09 -0.10
CA MET A 4 18.34 8.83 0.10
C MET A 4 17.94 8.97 1.57
N MET A 5 16.77 9.56 1.81
CA MET A 5 16.10 9.57 3.12
C MET A 5 14.62 9.24 2.98
N ALA A 6 14.01 8.77 4.06
CA ALA A 6 12.56 8.49 4.11
C ALA A 6 11.86 9.42 5.09
N VAL A 7 10.70 9.93 4.66
CA VAL A 7 9.88 10.86 5.43
C VAL A 7 8.43 10.37 5.49
N THR A 8 7.66 10.90 6.46
CA THR A 8 6.23 10.65 6.60
C THR A 8 5.50 11.95 6.94
N PHE A 9 4.25 12.07 6.48
CA PHE A 9 3.37 13.20 6.81
C PHE A 9 2.53 12.95 8.07
N THR A 10 2.37 11.69 8.45
CA THR A 10 1.56 11.29 9.61
C THR A 10 2.28 10.21 10.39
N ARG A 11 2.09 10.18 11.71
CA ARG A 11 2.65 9.13 12.57
C ARG A 11 2.18 7.76 12.11
N ALA A 12 3.12 6.84 11.87
CA ALA A 12 2.88 5.50 11.29
C ALA A 12 2.21 5.52 9.90
N GLY A 13 2.35 6.62 9.16
CA GLY A 13 1.87 6.75 7.79
C GLY A 13 2.81 6.12 6.75
N ARG A 14 2.43 6.25 5.49
CA ARG A 14 3.25 5.83 4.36
C ARG A 14 4.61 6.54 4.37
N LEU A 15 5.66 5.80 4.01
CA LEU A 15 6.98 6.36 3.76
C LEU A 15 7.07 6.92 2.34
N TYR A 16 7.67 8.08 2.24
CA TYR A 16 8.02 8.73 1.00
C TYR A 16 9.54 8.89 0.96
N TYR A 17 10.13 8.58 -0.18
CA TYR A 17 11.57 8.64 -0.35
C TYR A 17 11.97 9.93 -1.09
N LEU A 18 13.04 10.53 -0.62
CA LEU A 18 13.61 11.77 -1.13
C LEU A 18 15.10 11.59 -1.40
N ASP A 19 15.61 12.32 -2.38
CA ASP A 19 17.01 12.67 -2.40
C ASP A 19 17.25 13.79 -1.38
N ALA A 20 18.12 13.56 -0.42
CA ALA A 20 18.43 14.53 0.61
C ALA A 20 19.15 15.79 0.07
N GLY A 21 19.81 15.68 -1.12
CA GLY A 21 20.66 16.74 -1.64
C GLY A 21 21.72 17.15 -0.62
N ASP A 22 21.80 18.45 -0.32
CA ASP A 22 22.71 19.00 0.68
C ASP A 22 22.12 19.06 2.10
N VAL A 23 20.92 18.53 2.31
CA VAL A 23 20.19 18.61 3.58
C VAL A 23 20.70 17.53 4.54
N THR A 24 21.31 17.96 5.64
CA THR A 24 21.64 17.09 6.77
C THR A 24 20.44 17.05 7.72
N ALA A 25 19.85 15.88 7.90
CA ALA A 25 18.70 15.70 8.79
C ALA A 25 18.87 14.42 9.61
N LYS A 26 18.28 14.40 10.80
CA LYS A 26 18.22 13.22 11.68
C LYS A 26 16.77 12.71 11.77
N VAL A 27 16.63 11.47 12.21
CA VAL A 27 15.30 10.91 12.50
C VAL A 27 14.58 11.80 13.53
N GLY A 28 13.36 12.20 13.19
CA GLY A 28 12.54 13.12 13.97
C GLY A 28 12.58 14.57 13.49
N ASP A 29 13.59 14.99 12.70
CA ASP A 29 13.65 16.34 12.14
C ASP A 29 12.50 16.56 11.13
N LEU A 30 12.10 17.83 10.99
CA LEU A 30 11.09 18.25 10.01
C LEU A 30 11.79 18.84 8.78
N VAL A 31 11.38 18.35 7.61
CA VAL A 31 11.91 18.75 6.31
C VAL A 31 10.79 19.10 5.35
N LEU A 32 11.10 19.80 4.29
CA LEU A 32 10.17 20.22 3.26
C LEU A 32 10.17 19.23 2.09
N PHE A 33 9.06 18.51 1.94
CA PHE A 33 8.80 17.62 0.82
C PHE A 33 8.29 18.44 -0.37
N PRO A 34 8.92 18.39 -1.55
CA PRO A 34 8.47 19.12 -2.72
C PRO A 34 7.17 18.51 -3.25
N THR A 35 6.15 19.32 -3.40
CA THR A 35 4.92 18.97 -4.11
C THR A 35 4.73 19.87 -5.32
N SER A 36 3.75 19.54 -6.16
CA SER A 36 3.45 20.35 -7.34
C SER A 36 2.91 21.76 -7.01
N THR A 37 2.44 21.98 -5.79
CA THR A 37 1.87 23.27 -5.34
C THR A 37 2.83 24.10 -4.52
N SER A 38 3.24 23.54 -3.40
CA SER A 38 4.15 24.17 -2.45
C SER A 38 4.77 23.08 -1.59
N PRO A 39 6.00 23.26 -1.08
CA PRO A 39 6.61 22.30 -0.19
C PRO A 39 5.71 22.05 1.04
N GLU A 40 5.58 20.77 1.44
CA GLU A 40 4.85 20.36 2.63
C GLU A 40 5.81 19.85 3.71
N VAL A 41 5.46 20.11 4.97
CA VAL A 41 6.27 19.66 6.10
C VAL A 41 6.08 18.15 6.30
N ALA A 42 7.20 17.43 6.33
CA ALA A 42 7.24 15.98 6.58
C ALA A 42 8.29 15.66 7.64
N GLN A 43 8.07 14.59 8.41
CA GLN A 43 8.99 14.14 9.44
C GLN A 43 9.93 13.07 8.89
N VAL A 44 11.22 13.22 9.15
CA VAL A 44 12.24 12.22 8.79
C VAL A 44 12.09 10.99 9.68
N VAL A 45 11.93 9.84 9.03
CA VAL A 45 11.81 8.52 9.69
C VAL A 45 13.08 7.70 9.52
N TRP A 46 13.78 7.90 8.40
CA TRP A 46 15.07 7.31 8.11
C TRP A 46 15.98 8.41 7.56
N GLY A 47 17.12 8.59 8.22
CA GLY A 47 18.06 9.68 7.90
C GLY A 47 18.75 9.49 6.56
N PRO A 48 19.44 10.53 6.07
CA PRO A 48 20.17 10.46 4.80
C PRO A 48 21.23 9.36 4.84
N GLU A 49 21.18 8.45 3.86
CA GLU A 49 22.11 7.35 3.70
C GLU A 49 22.45 7.16 2.21
N TRP A 50 23.72 6.79 1.92
CA TRP A 50 24.15 6.53 0.55
C TRP A 50 23.58 5.20 0.04
N VAL A 51 22.90 5.26 -1.09
CA VAL A 51 22.38 4.08 -1.77
C VAL A 51 23.17 3.88 -3.06
N SER A 52 23.67 2.65 -3.23
CA SER A 52 24.50 2.29 -4.39
C SER A 52 23.69 2.11 -5.68
N ASP A 53 22.42 1.76 -5.55
CA ASP A 53 21.53 1.55 -6.68
C ASP A 53 21.08 2.88 -7.28
N ASP A 54 20.90 2.91 -8.58
CA ASP A 54 20.34 4.07 -9.27
C ASP A 54 18.82 4.10 -9.03
N VAL A 55 18.43 4.74 -7.91
CA VAL A 55 17.04 5.05 -7.57
C VAL A 55 16.59 6.35 -8.24
N GLY A 56 16.91 6.50 -9.51
CA GLY A 56 16.63 7.72 -10.27
C GLY A 56 15.21 8.23 -10.14
N GLY A 57 15.05 9.56 -10.24
CA GLY A 57 13.74 10.22 -10.22
C GLY A 57 13.15 10.48 -8.84
N LEU A 58 13.92 10.34 -7.77
CA LEU A 58 13.48 10.79 -6.44
C LEU A 58 13.35 12.32 -6.41
N PRO A 59 12.26 12.85 -5.80
CA PRO A 59 12.16 14.29 -5.59
C PRO A 59 13.27 14.74 -4.63
N VAL A 60 13.89 15.90 -4.90
CA VAL A 60 14.94 16.46 -4.07
C VAL A 60 14.32 17.22 -2.90
N CYS A 61 14.82 17.02 -1.69
CA CYS A 61 14.37 17.73 -0.49
C CYS A 61 14.51 19.24 -0.68
N ALA A 62 13.43 19.98 -0.41
CA ALA A 62 13.42 21.44 -0.56
C ALA A 62 14.14 22.19 0.58
N GLY A 63 14.52 21.49 1.66
CA GLY A 63 15.23 22.07 2.79
C GLY A 63 14.69 21.58 4.14
N ARG A 64 15.25 22.13 5.22
CA ARG A 64 14.70 21.93 6.59
C ARG A 64 13.50 22.83 6.78
N ALA A 65 12.48 22.33 7.46
CA ALA A 65 11.33 23.14 7.81
C ALA A 65 11.72 24.25 8.80
N THR A 66 11.23 25.45 8.54
CA THR A 66 11.36 26.61 9.43
C THR A 66 10.21 26.63 10.44
N GLN A 67 10.33 27.46 11.49
CA GLN A 67 9.19 27.68 12.42
C GLN A 67 7.96 28.25 11.72
N GLU A 68 8.12 28.99 10.64
CA GLU A 68 7.01 29.52 9.84
C GLU A 68 6.30 28.39 9.09
N ASP A 69 7.07 27.46 8.49
CA ASP A 69 6.52 26.28 7.82
C ASP A 69 5.75 25.39 8.80
N GLU A 70 6.29 25.18 10.00
CA GLU A 70 5.60 24.41 11.06
C GLU A 70 4.27 25.06 11.48
N ARG A 71 4.26 26.40 11.70
CA ARG A 71 3.04 27.14 12.03
C ARG A 71 2.00 27.06 10.91
N ARG A 72 2.46 27.16 9.67
CA ARG A 72 1.59 27.03 8.48
C ARG A 72 1.00 25.63 8.39
N ASP A 73 1.80 24.58 8.61
CA ASP A 73 1.33 23.19 8.60
C ASP A 73 0.31 22.93 9.72
N GLU A 74 0.55 23.46 10.93
CA GLU A 74 -0.42 23.36 12.03
C GLU A 74 -1.74 24.09 11.71
N ALA A 75 -1.66 25.29 11.10
CA ALA A 75 -2.83 26.02 10.67
C ALA A 75 -3.62 25.25 9.59
N ASN A 76 -2.91 24.67 8.62
CA ASN A 76 -3.50 23.85 7.57
C ASN A 76 -4.14 22.57 8.13
N LYS A 77 -3.54 21.92 9.12
CA LYS A 77 -4.14 20.77 9.82
C LYS A 77 -5.43 21.12 10.53
N LYS A 78 -5.46 22.25 11.23
CA LYS A 78 -6.70 22.77 11.86
C LYS A 78 -7.77 23.05 10.82
N LYS A 79 -7.40 23.71 9.71
CA LYS A 79 -8.32 24.03 8.64
C LYS A 79 -8.89 22.79 7.96
N ARG A 80 -8.07 21.76 7.70
CA ARG A 80 -8.54 20.45 7.20
C ARG A 80 -9.58 19.83 8.14
N ALA A 81 -9.35 19.85 9.46
CA ALA A 81 -10.30 19.33 10.43
C ALA A 81 -11.62 20.11 10.45
N GLU A 82 -11.57 21.44 10.42
CA GLU A 82 -12.77 22.31 10.34
C GLU A 82 -13.61 22.01 9.09
N ILE A 83 -12.95 21.90 7.93
CA ILE A 83 -13.61 21.60 6.66
C ILE A 83 -14.24 20.22 6.70
N GLN A 84 -13.56 19.23 7.29
CA GLN A 84 -14.09 17.88 7.43
C GLN A 84 -15.37 17.85 8.28
N VAL A 85 -15.39 18.57 9.38
CA VAL A 85 -16.59 18.70 10.24
C VAL A 85 -17.72 19.40 9.51
N ALA A 86 -17.43 20.52 8.80
CA ALA A 86 -18.41 21.25 8.02
C ALA A 86 -19.01 20.38 6.91
N ALA A 87 -18.18 19.67 6.15
CA ALA A 87 -18.62 18.76 5.10
C ALA A 87 -19.51 17.64 5.64
N GLN A 88 -19.12 17.00 6.75
CA GLN A 88 -19.92 15.96 7.40
C GLN A 88 -21.28 16.48 7.88
N LYS A 89 -21.32 17.70 8.43
CA LYS A 89 -22.57 18.34 8.88
C LYS A 89 -23.52 18.59 7.71
N LEU A 90 -23.02 19.17 6.62
CA LEU A 90 -23.80 19.46 5.42
C LEU A 90 -24.30 18.17 4.73
N ILE A 91 -23.46 17.14 4.63
CA ILE A 91 -23.84 15.84 4.07
C ILE A 91 -25.00 15.21 4.88
N ARG A 92 -24.91 15.24 6.22
CA ARG A 92 -25.98 14.75 7.09
C ARG A 92 -27.27 15.55 6.95
N ALA A 93 -27.17 16.88 6.88
CA ALA A 93 -28.33 17.77 6.69
C ALA A 93 -29.04 17.52 5.35
N SER A 94 -28.26 17.29 4.29
CA SER A 94 -28.76 17.01 2.94
C SER A 94 -29.16 15.54 2.75
N LYS A 95 -29.00 14.67 3.75
CA LYS A 95 -29.31 13.21 3.69
C LYS A 95 -28.64 12.50 2.49
N LEU A 96 -27.48 12.97 2.06
CA LEU A 96 -26.76 12.36 0.93
C LEU A 96 -26.12 11.02 1.35
N PRO A 97 -26.24 9.95 0.52
CA PRO A 97 -25.65 8.65 0.80
C PRO A 97 -24.16 8.64 0.50
N MET A 98 -23.40 9.49 1.18
CA MET A 98 -21.96 9.63 1.01
C MET A 98 -21.26 9.79 2.35
N LYS A 99 -20.00 9.36 2.41
CA LYS A 99 -19.14 9.45 3.59
C LYS A 99 -17.85 10.18 3.22
N VAL A 100 -17.45 11.16 4.02
CA VAL A 100 -16.15 11.84 3.85
C VAL A 100 -15.04 10.89 4.29
N SER A 101 -14.08 10.68 3.41
CA SER A 101 -12.89 9.85 3.63
C SER A 101 -11.70 10.68 4.09
N GLY A 102 -11.56 11.90 3.58
CA GLY A 102 -10.48 12.81 3.93
C GLY A 102 -10.70 14.19 3.33
N VAL A 103 -9.90 15.13 3.78
CA VAL A 103 -9.88 16.50 3.27
C VAL A 103 -8.44 16.93 3.06
N ASP A 104 -8.18 17.51 1.90
CA ASP A 104 -6.95 18.21 1.62
C ASP A 104 -7.21 19.71 1.50
N TRP A 105 -6.24 20.51 1.93
CA TRP A 105 -6.33 21.96 1.93
C TRP A 105 -5.04 22.56 1.40
N SER A 106 -5.14 23.37 0.38
CA SER A 106 -4.07 24.18 -0.15
C SER A 106 -4.43 25.67 0.02
N ASP A 107 -3.63 26.37 0.79
CA ASP A 107 -3.74 27.81 1.02
C ASP A 107 -3.25 28.63 -0.19
N VAL A 108 -2.45 28.02 -1.07
CA VAL A 108 -1.97 28.58 -2.32
C VAL A 108 -2.67 27.90 -3.50
N GLY A 109 -3.59 28.61 -4.15
CA GLY A 109 -4.31 28.06 -5.31
C GLY A 109 -3.45 28.04 -6.57
N HIS A 110 -3.50 26.93 -7.31
CA HIS A 110 -2.72 26.70 -8.52
C HIS A 110 -2.95 27.69 -9.67
N GLU A 111 -4.19 28.10 -9.91
CA GLU A 111 -4.55 28.89 -11.09
C GLU A 111 -5.32 30.17 -10.77
N SER A 112 -5.94 30.27 -9.61
CA SER A 112 -6.86 31.35 -9.27
C SER A 112 -6.43 32.23 -8.10
N GLY A 113 -5.29 31.95 -7.46
CA GLY A 113 -4.84 32.64 -6.24
C GLY A 113 -5.77 32.44 -5.03
N ARG A 114 -6.82 31.60 -5.15
CA ARG A 114 -7.76 31.28 -4.08
C ARG A 114 -7.40 29.94 -3.44
N ALA A 115 -7.52 29.88 -2.12
CA ALA A 115 -7.39 28.63 -1.38
C ALA A 115 -8.36 27.56 -1.91
N THR A 116 -7.92 26.32 -1.93
CA THR A 116 -8.70 25.19 -2.46
C THR A 116 -8.81 24.08 -1.43
N ALA A 117 -10.05 23.62 -1.21
CA ALA A 117 -10.33 22.43 -0.41
C ALA A 117 -10.72 21.27 -1.33
N THR A 118 -10.00 20.16 -1.27
CA THR A 118 -10.39 18.91 -1.92
C THR A 118 -10.98 17.97 -0.87
N VAL A 119 -12.26 17.64 -1.02
CA VAL A 119 -12.96 16.72 -0.12
C VAL A 119 -13.11 15.38 -0.82
N TYR A 120 -12.45 14.38 -0.26
CA TYR A 120 -12.52 12.99 -0.73
C TYR A 120 -13.68 12.27 -0.07
N PHE A 121 -14.49 11.58 -0.86
CA PHE A 121 -15.66 10.88 -0.35
C PHE A 121 -15.87 9.53 -1.02
N THR A 122 -16.61 8.65 -0.33
CA THR A 122 -17.16 7.42 -0.89
C THR A 122 -18.67 7.48 -0.95
N ALA A 123 -19.25 6.86 -1.96
CA ALA A 123 -20.70 6.72 -2.10
C ALA A 123 -21.04 5.38 -2.77
N PRO A 124 -22.12 4.68 -2.36
CA PRO A 124 -22.54 3.41 -2.95
C PRO A 124 -23.11 3.57 -4.36
N THR A 125 -23.66 4.74 -4.67
CA THR A 125 -24.25 5.10 -5.96
C THR A 125 -23.82 6.48 -6.39
N ARG A 126 -24.16 6.86 -7.62
CA ARG A 126 -23.92 8.21 -8.12
C ARG A 126 -24.76 9.23 -7.34
N VAL A 127 -24.12 10.27 -6.82
CA VAL A 127 -24.73 11.32 -5.99
C VAL A 127 -24.67 12.65 -6.72
N ASP A 128 -25.76 13.43 -6.69
CA ASP A 128 -25.73 14.83 -7.11
C ASP A 128 -25.31 15.71 -5.92
N PHE A 129 -24.11 16.21 -5.98
CA PHE A 129 -23.50 17.02 -4.92
C PHE A 129 -23.36 18.51 -5.28
N ARG A 130 -24.01 18.98 -6.36
CA ARG A 130 -23.86 20.38 -6.83
C ARG A 130 -24.24 21.40 -5.77
N GLN A 131 -25.32 21.14 -5.02
CA GLN A 131 -25.73 22.02 -3.93
C GLN A 131 -24.74 21.95 -2.75
N LEU A 132 -24.29 20.77 -2.39
CA LEU A 132 -23.28 20.58 -1.33
C LEU A 132 -21.99 21.37 -1.62
N VAL A 133 -21.53 21.39 -2.87
CA VAL A 133 -20.32 22.17 -3.26
C VAL A 133 -20.54 23.65 -3.02
N ARG A 134 -21.71 24.20 -3.38
CA ARG A 134 -22.03 25.62 -3.18
C ARG A 134 -22.08 25.98 -1.69
N ASP A 135 -22.80 25.18 -0.91
CA ASP A 135 -23.00 25.42 0.52
C ASP A 135 -21.65 25.32 1.28
N LEU A 136 -20.84 24.33 0.92
CA LEU A 136 -19.53 24.17 1.51
C LEU A 136 -18.58 25.30 1.11
N ALA A 137 -18.55 25.69 -0.17
CA ALA A 137 -17.72 26.80 -0.65
C ALA A 137 -18.07 28.12 0.03
N GLN A 138 -19.36 28.40 0.28
CA GLN A 138 -19.81 29.57 1.05
C GLN A 138 -19.38 29.47 2.52
N THR A 139 -19.44 28.26 3.11
CA THR A 139 -19.12 28.07 4.54
C THR A 139 -17.63 28.25 4.82
N ILE A 140 -16.75 27.83 3.90
CA ILE A 140 -15.29 27.87 4.12
C ILE A 140 -14.60 29.04 3.41
N ASP A 141 -15.33 29.81 2.60
CA ASP A 141 -14.83 30.89 1.74
C ASP A 141 -13.63 30.47 0.85
N ALA A 142 -13.76 29.32 0.19
CA ALA A 142 -12.71 28.77 -0.66
C ALA A 142 -13.31 27.98 -1.84
N LYS A 143 -12.46 27.69 -2.83
CA LYS A 143 -12.83 26.77 -3.91
C LYS A 143 -12.95 25.34 -3.34
N VAL A 144 -14.05 24.65 -3.66
CA VAL A 144 -14.28 23.27 -3.23
C VAL A 144 -14.26 22.33 -4.44
N VAL A 145 -13.47 21.27 -4.31
CA VAL A 145 -13.44 20.15 -5.25
C VAL A 145 -13.88 18.89 -4.51
N LEU A 146 -14.87 18.18 -5.03
CA LEU A 146 -15.31 16.89 -4.50
C LEU A 146 -14.76 15.76 -5.37
N THR A 147 -14.01 14.86 -4.78
CA THR A 147 -13.39 13.71 -5.47
C THR A 147 -13.91 12.41 -4.88
N GLN A 148 -14.59 11.61 -5.71
CA GLN A 148 -15.07 10.30 -5.29
C GLN A 148 -13.93 9.28 -5.32
N LEU A 149 -13.72 8.60 -4.19
CA LEU A 149 -12.74 7.53 -4.06
C LEU A 149 -13.35 6.17 -4.39
N SER A 150 -12.55 5.31 -4.99
CA SER A 150 -12.87 3.88 -5.03
C SER A 150 -12.74 3.27 -3.62
N PRO A 151 -13.38 2.10 -3.35
CA PRO A 151 -13.25 1.45 -2.05
C PRO A 151 -11.80 1.14 -1.64
N ARG A 152 -10.90 0.91 -2.62
CA ARG A 152 -9.48 0.66 -2.34
C ARG A 152 -8.75 1.95 -2.02
N ASP A 153 -9.06 3.05 -2.71
CA ASP A 153 -8.45 4.35 -2.44
C ASP A 153 -8.91 4.88 -1.08
N ASP A 154 -10.18 4.63 -0.70
CA ASP A 154 -10.67 4.93 0.65
C ASP A 154 -9.88 4.16 1.71
N ALA A 155 -9.73 2.84 1.53
CA ALA A 155 -8.93 2.02 2.44
C ALA A 155 -7.46 2.47 2.49
N ARG A 156 -6.91 2.98 1.38
CA ARG A 156 -5.56 3.54 1.31
C ARG A 156 -5.44 4.83 2.12
N VAL A 157 -6.43 5.71 2.06
CA VAL A 157 -6.45 6.99 2.80
C VAL A 157 -6.68 6.75 4.29
N GLN A 158 -7.61 5.84 4.64
CA GLN A 158 -7.92 5.51 6.03
C GLN A 158 -6.80 4.72 6.72
N GLY A 159 -6.02 3.96 5.95
CA GLY A 159 -5.08 3.01 6.50
C GLY A 159 -5.77 1.82 7.18
N GLY A 160 -5.06 1.17 8.08
CA GLY A 160 -5.59 0.09 8.91
C GLY A 160 -4.80 -1.20 8.82
N ILE A 161 -5.27 -2.22 9.51
CA ILE A 161 -4.62 -3.53 9.59
C ILE A 161 -5.32 -4.52 8.66
N GLY A 162 -4.56 -5.17 7.82
CA GLY A 162 -5.04 -6.25 6.95
C GLY A 162 -5.33 -7.55 7.72
N SER A 163 -5.99 -8.50 7.06
CA SER A 163 -6.25 -9.84 7.62
C SER A 163 -4.98 -10.61 7.98
N CYS A 164 -3.84 -10.24 7.42
CA CYS A 164 -2.51 -10.80 7.73
C CYS A 164 -1.87 -10.19 9.01
N GLY A 165 -2.52 -9.24 9.68
CA GLY A 165 -2.00 -8.57 10.89
C GLY A 165 -0.99 -7.45 10.62
N ARG A 166 -0.70 -7.12 9.36
CA ARG A 166 0.18 -6.01 8.95
C ARG A 166 -0.67 -4.83 8.45
N ASP A 167 -0.06 -3.65 8.39
CA ASP A 167 -0.67 -2.50 7.73
C ASP A 167 -1.09 -2.84 6.30
N THR A 168 -2.17 -2.22 5.83
CA THR A 168 -2.69 -2.48 4.49
C THR A 168 -1.64 -2.16 3.43
N CYS A 169 -1.40 -3.10 2.49
CA CYS A 169 -0.40 -2.95 1.43
C CYS A 169 -0.60 -1.65 0.62
N CYS A 170 -1.85 -1.25 0.40
CA CYS A 170 -2.19 -0.05 -0.35
C CYS A 170 -1.83 1.25 0.39
N SER A 171 -1.80 1.26 1.72
CA SER A 171 -1.40 2.43 2.50
C SER A 171 0.11 2.50 2.75
N THR A 172 0.83 1.41 2.52
CA THR A 172 2.28 1.32 2.78
C THR A 172 3.10 1.36 1.49
N PHE A 173 3.25 0.25 0.78
CA PHE A 173 4.21 0.13 -0.31
C PHE A 173 3.57 -0.08 -1.70
N LEU A 174 2.36 -0.68 -1.76
CA LEU A 174 1.77 -1.02 -3.04
C LEU A 174 1.07 0.18 -3.68
N VAL A 175 1.62 0.67 -4.76
CA VAL A 175 1.13 1.86 -5.49
C VAL A 175 0.27 1.45 -6.67
N ASP A 176 0.75 0.50 -7.47
CA ASP A 176 0.12 0.04 -8.69
C ASP A 176 -0.73 -1.20 -8.43
N PHE A 177 -1.93 -1.22 -9.02
CA PHE A 177 -2.89 -2.28 -8.79
C PHE A 177 -3.26 -2.94 -10.09
N GLU A 178 -2.77 -4.15 -10.28
CA GLU A 178 -3.19 -5.02 -11.35
C GLU A 178 -4.47 -5.79 -11.00
N PRO A 179 -5.20 -6.29 -12.02
CA PRO A 179 -6.38 -7.11 -11.80
C PRO A 179 -6.05 -8.39 -11.01
N VAL A 180 -6.87 -8.68 -10.00
CA VAL A 180 -6.74 -9.87 -9.15
C VAL A 180 -7.86 -10.85 -9.50
N THR A 181 -7.53 -12.13 -9.61
CA THR A 181 -8.49 -13.19 -9.92
C THR A 181 -8.59 -14.21 -8.78
N VAL A 182 -9.75 -14.89 -8.68
CA VAL A 182 -9.95 -15.99 -7.72
C VAL A 182 -8.99 -17.16 -8.00
N ARG A 183 -8.54 -17.32 -9.25
CA ARG A 183 -7.54 -18.33 -9.62
C ARG A 183 -6.25 -18.13 -8.85
N MET A 184 -5.76 -16.89 -8.72
CA MET A 184 -4.55 -16.58 -7.96
C MET A 184 -4.66 -17.02 -6.49
N ALA A 185 -5.85 -16.91 -5.89
CA ALA A 185 -6.06 -17.40 -4.52
C ALA A 185 -5.96 -18.93 -4.44
N ARG A 186 -6.49 -19.66 -5.44
CA ARG A 186 -6.34 -21.11 -5.52
C ARG A 186 -4.90 -21.55 -5.76
N ASP A 187 -4.20 -20.80 -6.60
CA ASP A 187 -2.78 -21.03 -6.88
C ASP A 187 -1.90 -20.81 -5.64
N GLN A 188 -2.40 -20.08 -4.64
CA GLN A 188 -1.75 -19.85 -3.34
C GLN A 188 -2.36 -20.69 -2.21
N ASP A 189 -3.07 -21.76 -2.55
CA ASP A 189 -3.71 -22.70 -1.63
C ASP A 189 -4.67 -22.04 -0.62
N LEU A 190 -5.22 -20.85 -0.97
CA LEU A 190 -6.19 -20.17 -0.15
C LEU A 190 -7.61 -20.68 -0.45
N PRO A 191 -8.44 -20.84 0.59
CA PRO A 191 -9.83 -21.26 0.39
C PRO A 191 -10.59 -20.21 -0.44
N ALA A 192 -11.39 -20.66 -1.40
CA ALA A 192 -12.22 -19.78 -2.25
C ALA A 192 -13.39 -19.12 -1.51
N ASN A 193 -13.23 -18.84 -0.22
CA ASN A 193 -14.22 -18.14 0.61
C ASN A 193 -14.00 -16.63 0.46
N PRO A 194 -14.99 -15.87 -0.05
CA PRO A 194 -14.88 -14.42 -0.25
C PRO A 194 -14.41 -13.67 0.99
N MET A 195 -14.84 -14.08 2.18
CA MET A 195 -14.41 -13.44 3.44
C MET A 195 -12.92 -13.60 3.74
N LYS A 196 -12.29 -14.68 3.26
CA LYS A 196 -10.88 -14.97 3.51
C LYS A 196 -9.93 -14.42 2.45
N ILE A 197 -10.46 -14.14 1.25
CA ILE A 197 -9.67 -13.61 0.12
C ILE A 197 -9.98 -12.15 -0.20
N SER A 198 -10.79 -11.47 0.63
CA SER A 198 -11.08 -10.05 0.50
C SER A 198 -10.23 -9.22 1.48
N GLY A 199 -9.72 -8.11 0.99
CA GLY A 199 -9.00 -7.11 1.79
C GLY A 199 -9.95 -6.18 2.55
N ALA A 200 -9.40 -5.28 3.36
CA ALA A 200 -10.15 -4.27 4.11
C ALA A 200 -11.03 -3.37 3.22
N CYS A 201 -10.69 -3.22 1.94
CA CYS A 201 -11.51 -2.50 0.95
C CYS A 201 -12.70 -3.29 0.40
N GLY A 202 -12.94 -4.53 0.84
CA GLY A 202 -14.00 -5.41 0.33
C GLY A 202 -13.75 -5.99 -1.06
N ARG A 203 -12.65 -5.67 -1.73
CA ARG A 203 -12.22 -6.29 -2.99
C ARG A 203 -11.24 -7.42 -2.73
N LEU A 204 -10.98 -8.27 -3.73
CA LEU A 204 -9.93 -9.29 -3.62
C LEU A 204 -8.61 -8.67 -3.17
N MET A 205 -7.90 -9.38 -2.29
CA MET A 205 -6.62 -8.93 -1.72
C MET A 205 -5.60 -8.67 -2.81
N CYS A 206 -5.01 -7.47 -2.82
CA CYS A 206 -4.00 -7.08 -3.80
C CYS A 206 -2.68 -7.86 -3.63
N CYS A 207 -2.37 -8.35 -2.44
CA CYS A 207 -1.21 -9.20 -2.20
C CYS A 207 -1.26 -10.51 -3.00
N LEU A 208 -2.45 -11.04 -3.33
CA LEU A 208 -2.57 -12.22 -4.18
C LEU A 208 -1.86 -12.03 -5.53
N LYS A 209 -2.02 -10.86 -6.16
CA LYS A 209 -1.32 -10.59 -7.42
C LYS A 209 0.15 -10.26 -7.18
N TYR A 210 0.44 -9.54 -6.11
CA TYR A 210 1.82 -9.16 -5.77
C TYR A 210 2.71 -10.39 -5.49
N GLU A 211 2.17 -11.39 -4.79
CA GLU A 211 2.89 -12.61 -4.44
C GLU A 211 2.82 -13.70 -5.53
N HIS A 212 1.87 -13.61 -6.48
CA HIS A 212 1.63 -14.64 -7.48
C HIS A 212 2.88 -15.06 -8.29
N PRO A 213 3.77 -14.15 -8.72
CA PRO A 213 4.98 -14.54 -9.43
C PRO A 213 5.88 -15.50 -8.65
N ILE A 214 5.95 -15.36 -7.33
CA ILE A 214 6.74 -16.25 -6.45
C ILE A 214 6.18 -17.68 -6.49
N TYR A 215 4.85 -17.81 -6.46
CA TYR A 215 4.18 -19.11 -6.54
C TYR A 215 4.33 -19.74 -7.93
N ASP A 216 4.28 -18.96 -8.99
CA ASP A 216 4.48 -19.45 -10.36
C ASP A 216 5.92 -19.93 -10.57
N GLU A 217 6.91 -19.18 -10.11
CA GLU A 217 8.32 -19.56 -10.16
C GLU A 217 8.58 -20.83 -9.34
N PHE A 218 8.05 -20.89 -8.11
CA PHE A 218 8.19 -22.06 -7.26
C PHE A 218 7.65 -23.33 -7.95
N ARG A 219 6.45 -23.26 -8.56
CA ARG A 219 5.85 -24.39 -9.27
C ARG A 219 6.59 -24.78 -10.53
N ALA A 220 7.17 -23.82 -11.24
CA ALA A 220 7.94 -24.10 -12.44
C ALA A 220 9.25 -24.81 -12.15
N THR A 221 9.82 -24.60 -10.97
CA THR A 221 11.15 -25.13 -10.57
C THR A 221 11.09 -26.32 -9.62
N THR A 222 9.90 -26.63 -9.06
CA THR A 222 9.71 -27.65 -8.03
C THR A 222 8.89 -28.84 -8.58
N PRO A 223 9.13 -30.07 -8.13
CA PRO A 223 8.33 -31.23 -8.50
C PRO A 223 6.85 -31.03 -8.18
N ALA A 224 5.98 -31.45 -9.09
CA ALA A 224 4.52 -31.23 -8.94
C ALA A 224 3.93 -32.06 -7.79
N VAL A 225 2.85 -31.57 -7.20
CA VAL A 225 2.08 -32.33 -6.21
C VAL A 225 1.61 -33.64 -6.85
N GLY A 226 1.94 -34.77 -6.21
CA GLY A 226 1.69 -36.09 -6.71
C GLY A 226 2.86 -36.73 -7.45
N GLU A 227 3.93 -36.01 -7.71
CA GLU A 227 5.16 -36.55 -8.34
C GLU A 227 6.00 -37.33 -7.33
N ARG A 228 6.67 -38.38 -7.81
CA ARG A 228 7.66 -39.15 -7.03
C ARG A 228 8.98 -38.39 -7.00
N VAL A 229 9.60 -38.36 -5.83
CA VAL A 229 10.84 -37.63 -5.58
C VAL A 229 11.76 -38.45 -4.65
N GLU A 230 13.05 -38.20 -4.82
CA GLU A 230 14.08 -38.67 -3.89
C GLU A 230 14.36 -37.57 -2.86
N THR A 231 14.40 -37.93 -1.59
CA THR A 231 14.73 -37.00 -0.49
C THR A 231 15.85 -37.60 0.36
N PRO A 232 16.54 -36.83 1.18
CA PRO A 232 17.56 -37.33 2.11
C PRO A 232 17.03 -38.40 3.09
N GLU A 233 15.70 -38.41 3.34
CA GLU A 233 15.07 -39.40 4.23
C GLU A 233 14.52 -40.63 3.48
N GLY A 234 14.63 -40.66 2.14
CA GLY A 234 14.18 -41.75 1.28
C GLY A 234 13.18 -41.28 0.19
N ASP A 235 12.74 -42.26 -0.59
CA ASP A 235 11.81 -42.01 -1.69
C ASP A 235 10.41 -41.72 -1.18
N GLY A 236 9.73 -40.81 -1.86
CA GLY A 236 8.41 -40.40 -1.47
C GLY A 236 7.62 -39.75 -2.59
N LYS A 237 6.44 -39.24 -2.24
CA LYS A 237 5.53 -38.52 -3.11
C LYS A 237 5.24 -37.16 -2.57
N VAL A 238 5.37 -36.11 -3.40
CA VAL A 238 5.00 -34.73 -3.03
C VAL A 238 3.51 -34.68 -2.72
N ILE A 239 3.16 -34.16 -1.55
CA ILE A 239 1.75 -33.98 -1.12
C ILE A 239 1.32 -32.54 -0.98
N ALA A 240 2.26 -31.60 -0.75
CA ALA A 240 2.00 -30.18 -0.68
C ALA A 240 3.26 -29.35 -0.92
N HIS A 241 3.09 -28.09 -1.25
CA HIS A 241 4.15 -27.08 -1.32
C HIS A 241 3.97 -26.09 -0.16
N ASP A 242 5.05 -25.69 0.49
CA ASP A 242 5.09 -24.58 1.46
C ASP A 242 5.95 -23.46 0.86
N VAL A 243 5.35 -22.71 -0.06
CA VAL A 243 6.05 -21.67 -0.83
C VAL A 243 6.64 -20.58 0.07
N PRO A 244 5.95 -20.09 1.13
CA PRO A 244 6.51 -19.08 2.03
C PRO A 244 7.78 -19.50 2.76
N ARG A 245 7.98 -20.82 2.93
CA ARG A 245 9.17 -21.37 3.59
C ARG A 245 10.19 -21.98 2.64
N ASP A 246 9.92 -21.90 1.34
CA ASP A 246 10.72 -22.56 0.29
C ASP A 246 10.87 -24.08 0.49
N GLN A 247 9.77 -24.74 0.90
CA GLN A 247 9.76 -26.14 1.31
C GLN A 247 8.74 -26.97 0.56
N VAL A 248 8.98 -28.27 0.52
CA VAL A 248 8.11 -29.29 -0.09
C VAL A 248 7.75 -30.33 0.97
N VAL A 249 6.46 -30.67 1.06
CA VAL A 249 5.97 -31.70 1.95
C VAL A 249 5.91 -33.03 1.16
N VAL A 250 6.67 -34.00 1.59
CA VAL A 250 6.80 -35.33 0.92
C VAL A 250 6.27 -36.41 1.85
N ARG A 251 5.46 -37.32 1.32
CA ARG A 251 5.06 -38.53 2.02
C ARG A 251 5.99 -39.66 1.62
N LEU A 252 6.77 -40.13 2.57
CA LEU A 252 7.73 -41.24 2.36
C LEU A 252 7.00 -42.54 2.05
N GLU A 253 7.54 -43.34 1.09
CA GLU A 253 7.01 -44.66 0.77
C GLU A 253 7.26 -45.65 1.92
N ALA A 254 8.42 -45.53 2.59
CA ALA A 254 8.73 -46.29 3.81
C ALA A 254 8.00 -45.69 5.02
N GLY A 255 6.90 -46.30 5.44
CA GLY A 255 6.19 -45.96 6.66
C GLY A 255 5.10 -44.87 6.52
N GLY A 256 4.90 -44.28 5.33
CA GLY A 256 3.82 -43.33 5.06
C GLY A 256 3.90 -42.01 5.81
N LYS A 257 5.01 -41.71 6.51
CA LYS A 257 5.23 -40.48 7.27
C LYS A 257 5.37 -39.27 6.31
N ALA A 258 4.75 -38.18 6.67
CA ALA A 258 4.98 -36.90 5.99
C ALA A 258 6.23 -36.24 6.56
N THR A 259 7.14 -35.80 5.69
CA THR A 259 8.34 -35.05 6.06
C THR A 259 8.37 -33.73 5.28
N VAL A 260 9.02 -32.75 5.83
CA VAL A 260 9.20 -31.43 5.21
C VAL A 260 10.65 -31.33 4.77
N CYS A 261 10.87 -31.10 3.49
CA CYS A 261 12.20 -30.99 2.89
C CYS A 261 12.38 -29.62 2.27
N ASP A 262 13.57 -29.06 2.34
CA ASP A 262 13.91 -27.85 1.59
C ASP A 262 13.84 -28.13 0.09
N ARG A 263 13.35 -27.17 -0.69
CA ARG A 263 13.22 -27.30 -2.15
C ARG A 263 14.49 -27.79 -2.83
N ALA A 264 15.64 -27.28 -2.39
CA ALA A 264 16.96 -27.65 -2.94
C ALA A 264 17.37 -29.09 -2.68
N SER A 265 16.79 -29.73 -1.66
CA SER A 265 17.13 -31.12 -1.26
C SER A 265 16.25 -32.18 -1.91
N VAL A 266 15.24 -31.77 -2.70
CA VAL A 266 14.29 -32.68 -3.36
C VAL A 266 14.63 -32.79 -4.83
N CYS A 267 14.98 -34.01 -5.29
CA CYS A 267 15.23 -34.29 -6.70
C CYS A 267 14.02 -34.98 -7.35
N SER A 268 13.55 -34.39 -8.46
CA SER A 268 12.56 -35.07 -9.30
C SER A 268 13.21 -36.25 -10.02
N SER A 269 12.56 -37.39 -10.02
CA SER A 269 13.00 -38.59 -10.76
C SER A 269 13.17 -38.34 -12.27
N ARG A 270 12.50 -37.31 -12.85
CA ARG A 270 12.70 -36.86 -14.24
C ARG A 270 14.03 -36.11 -14.44
N LYS A 271 14.47 -35.27 -13.52
CA LYS A 271 15.75 -34.55 -13.62
C LYS A 271 16.95 -35.48 -13.45
N ALA A 272 16.80 -36.54 -12.66
CA ALA A 272 17.84 -37.57 -12.51
C ALA A 272 18.06 -38.37 -13.81
N TYR A 273 17.09 -38.46 -14.69
CA TYR A 273 17.19 -39.17 -15.98
C TYR A 273 17.83 -38.30 -17.07
N ASP A 274 17.60 -36.99 -17.08
CA ASP A 274 18.18 -36.07 -18.05
C ASP A 274 19.63 -35.66 -17.75
N SER A 275 20.14 -35.98 -16.56
CA SER A 275 21.53 -35.71 -16.13
C SER A 275 22.46 -36.92 -16.26
N ARG A 276 22.00 -38.02 -16.85
CA ARG A 276 22.81 -39.18 -17.24
C ARG A 276 22.94 -39.25 -18.76
#